data_a7d6a80caa74a3732a5d8934a0c54095
#
_entry.id   a7d6a80caa74a3732a5d8934a0c54095
#
_cell.length_a   1.000
_cell.length_b   1.000
_cell.length_c   1.000
_cell.angle_alpha   90.00
_cell.angle_beta   90.00
_cell.angle_gamma   90.00
#
_symmetry.space_group_name_H-M   'P 1'
#
loop_
_entity.id
_entity.type
_entity.pdbx_description
1 polymer ?
#
loop_
_entity_poly.entity_id
_entity_poly.type
_entity_poly.pdbx_seq_one_letter_code
_entity_poly.pdbx_strand_id
1 'polypeptide(L)'
;MSQAPIDPRYLEVFPPWLRSLGEDAGAVGDLLAADQEPDDASRALVSGLNYIFKSLDLIPDGIDDLGFLDDAFVLRVACSLAIEARPDAKQGVIQRLSDDVRAVKDFLGDDFSRLEAYVRALRKGAARGRTVEEIVTDAHVRTQFLQEVRAWSTAYQVPAFTRDQKTLVKLKAFLSAKLP
;
A
#
# COMPACT_ATOMS: atom_id res chain seq x y z
N MET A 1 -5.84 0.87 31.29
CA MET A 1 -6.85 0.09 30.56
C MET A 1 -6.16 -0.99 29.76
N SER A 2 -6.49 -2.23 29.98
CA SER A 2 -5.98 -3.34 29.17
C SER A 2 -6.66 -3.25 27.81
N GLN A 3 -5.89 -3.00 26.76
CA GLN A 3 -6.41 -3.13 25.39
C GLN A 3 -6.86 -4.58 25.21
N ALA A 4 -8.02 -4.77 24.57
CA ALA A 4 -8.48 -6.10 24.21
C ALA A 4 -7.38 -6.79 23.38
N PRO A 5 -7.16 -8.10 23.57
CA PRO A 5 -6.15 -8.82 22.80
C PRO A 5 -6.47 -8.72 21.32
N ILE A 6 -5.43 -8.50 20.50
CA ILE A 6 -5.59 -8.45 19.04
C ILE A 6 -5.91 -9.87 18.57
N ASP A 7 -6.89 -9.98 17.67
CA ASP A 7 -7.29 -11.27 17.10
C ASP A 7 -6.09 -11.96 16.43
N PRO A 8 -5.72 -13.18 16.85
CA PRO A 8 -4.56 -13.89 16.30
C PRO A 8 -4.73 -14.29 14.82
N ARG A 9 -5.94 -14.17 14.24
CA ARG A 9 -6.17 -14.46 12.81
C ARG A 9 -5.24 -13.64 11.89
N TYR A 10 -4.82 -12.45 12.30
CA TYR A 10 -3.93 -11.61 11.51
C TYR A 10 -2.53 -12.20 11.34
N LEU A 11 -2.12 -13.13 12.20
CA LEU A 11 -0.88 -13.90 12.03
C LEU A 11 -0.93 -14.80 10.78
N GLU A 12 -2.12 -15.12 10.29
CA GLU A 12 -2.33 -15.89 9.07
C GLU A 12 -2.72 -14.99 7.88
N VAL A 13 -3.31 -13.81 8.14
CA VAL A 13 -3.77 -12.88 7.10
C VAL A 13 -2.60 -12.10 6.48
N PHE A 14 -1.68 -11.58 7.30
CA PHE A 14 -0.63 -10.69 6.81
C PHE A 14 0.53 -11.36 6.07
N PRO A 15 1.02 -12.56 6.45
CA PRO A 15 2.11 -13.18 5.71
C PRO A 15 1.85 -13.40 4.21
N PRO A 16 0.64 -13.84 3.77
CA PRO A 16 0.32 -13.88 2.34
C PRO A 16 0.44 -12.54 1.63
N TRP A 17 0.10 -11.43 2.30
CA TRP A 17 0.21 -10.09 1.72
C TRP A 17 1.66 -9.70 1.48
N LEU A 18 2.55 -10.07 2.38
CA LEU A 18 3.99 -9.85 2.19
C LEU A 18 4.54 -10.71 1.05
N ARG A 19 4.09 -11.96 0.93
CA ARG A 19 4.53 -12.86 -0.16
C ARG A 19 4.12 -12.36 -1.54
N SER A 20 2.93 -11.77 -1.66
CA SER A 20 2.39 -11.32 -2.95
C SER A 20 2.71 -9.85 -3.29
N LEU A 21 3.26 -9.08 -2.35
CA LEU A 21 3.41 -7.63 -2.51
C LEU A 21 4.16 -7.24 -3.78
N GLY A 22 5.25 -7.92 -4.11
CA GLY A 22 6.01 -7.66 -5.33
C GLY A 22 5.18 -7.89 -6.59
N GLU A 23 4.50 -9.02 -6.68
CA GLU A 23 3.61 -9.35 -7.80
C GLU A 23 2.43 -8.38 -7.89
N ASP A 24 1.84 -8.03 -6.75
CA ASP A 24 0.71 -7.11 -6.67
C ASP A 24 1.08 -5.72 -7.19
N ALA A 25 2.21 -5.19 -6.75
CA ALA A 25 2.72 -3.90 -7.22
C ALA A 25 3.00 -3.93 -8.73
N GLY A 26 3.63 -5.00 -9.22
CA GLY A 26 3.88 -5.20 -10.64
C GLY A 26 2.60 -5.26 -11.47
N ALA A 27 1.59 -5.98 -11.00
CA ALA A 27 0.30 -6.11 -11.68
C ALA A 27 -0.45 -4.76 -11.74
N VAL A 28 -0.45 -3.99 -10.65
CA VAL A 28 -1.03 -2.64 -10.64
C VAL A 28 -0.27 -1.72 -11.61
N GLY A 29 1.06 -1.81 -11.63
CA GLY A 29 1.89 -1.07 -12.59
C GLY A 29 1.56 -1.40 -14.05
N ASP A 30 1.32 -2.68 -14.37
CA ASP A 30 0.94 -3.11 -15.71
C ASP A 30 -0.42 -2.54 -16.13
N LEU A 31 -1.38 -2.45 -15.22
CA LEU A 31 -2.67 -1.82 -15.48
C LEU A 31 -2.51 -0.33 -15.78
N LEU A 32 -1.66 0.37 -15.04
CA LEU A 32 -1.35 1.78 -15.28
C LEU A 32 -0.62 1.99 -16.61
N ALA A 33 0.25 1.07 -17.02
CA ALA A 33 0.93 1.13 -18.32
C ALA A 33 -0.06 1.01 -19.49
N ALA A 34 -1.15 0.26 -19.30
CA ALA A 34 -2.20 0.09 -20.31
C ALA A 34 -3.23 1.24 -20.30
N ASP A 35 -3.23 2.09 -19.30
CA ASP A 35 -4.19 3.18 -19.14
C ASP A 35 -3.82 4.36 -20.06
N GLN A 36 -4.68 4.63 -21.06
CA GLN A 36 -4.44 5.70 -22.04
C GLN A 36 -4.99 7.06 -21.59
N GLU A 37 -5.94 7.06 -20.66
CA GLU A 37 -6.59 8.28 -20.14
C GLU A 37 -6.53 8.30 -18.61
N PRO A 38 -5.35 8.65 -18.03
CA PRO A 38 -5.20 8.71 -16.59
C PRO A 38 -6.20 9.67 -15.92
N ASP A 39 -6.81 9.23 -14.84
CA ASP A 39 -7.82 9.95 -14.07
C ASP A 39 -7.54 9.92 -12.57
N ASP A 40 -8.54 10.23 -11.74
CA ASP A 40 -8.42 10.17 -10.28
C ASP A 40 -8.17 8.76 -9.75
N ALA A 41 -8.71 7.74 -10.41
CA ALA A 41 -8.40 6.36 -10.07
C ALA A 41 -6.91 6.06 -10.32
N SER A 42 -6.36 6.52 -11.44
CA SER A 42 -4.92 6.40 -11.75
C SER A 42 -4.08 7.13 -10.71
N ARG A 43 -4.50 8.32 -10.25
CA ARG A 43 -3.81 9.07 -9.19
C ARG A 43 -3.77 8.29 -7.88
N ALA A 44 -4.86 7.64 -7.51
CA ALA A 44 -4.90 6.79 -6.32
C ALA A 44 -3.92 5.62 -6.43
N LEU A 45 -3.91 4.90 -7.55
CA LEU A 45 -3.01 3.77 -7.77
C LEU A 45 -1.54 4.19 -7.80
N VAL A 46 -1.22 5.30 -8.49
CA VAL A 46 0.13 5.86 -8.51
C VAL A 46 0.57 6.27 -7.11
N SER A 47 -0.33 6.85 -6.31
CA SER A 47 -0.02 7.21 -4.92
C SER A 47 0.41 5.99 -4.09
N GLY A 48 -0.30 4.89 -4.22
CA GLY A 48 0.03 3.64 -3.53
C GLY A 48 1.36 3.05 -3.98
N LEU A 49 1.64 3.05 -5.29
CA LEU A 49 2.91 2.56 -5.81
C LEU A 49 4.07 3.51 -5.49
N ASN A 50 3.85 4.83 -5.55
CA ASN A 50 4.90 5.81 -5.25
C ASN A 50 5.32 5.77 -3.77
N TYR A 51 4.41 5.35 -2.88
CA TYR A 51 4.71 5.14 -1.47
C TYR A 51 5.87 4.17 -1.25
N ILE A 52 5.97 3.12 -2.08
CA ILE A 52 7.05 2.13 -2.02
C ILE A 52 8.44 2.79 -2.11
N PHE A 53 8.56 3.90 -2.85
CA PHE A 53 9.80 4.64 -3.04
C PHE A 53 9.99 5.80 -2.07
N LYS A 54 9.08 5.98 -1.13
CA LYS A 54 9.14 7.06 -0.16
C LYS A 54 10.22 6.77 0.88
N SER A 55 11.02 7.77 1.21
CA SER A 55 12.11 7.62 2.19
C SER A 55 11.66 7.73 3.64
N LEU A 56 10.47 8.30 3.89
CA LEU A 56 9.87 8.44 5.22
C LEU A 56 8.59 7.62 5.31
N ASP A 57 8.75 6.32 5.42
CA ASP A 57 7.65 5.38 5.54
C ASP A 57 7.04 5.38 6.94
N LEU A 58 5.80 4.91 7.06
CA LEU A 58 5.16 4.68 8.36
C LEU A 58 5.94 3.65 9.18
N ILE A 59 6.45 2.61 8.50
CA ILE A 59 7.33 1.61 9.11
C ILE A 59 8.60 1.53 8.26
N PRO A 60 9.79 1.82 8.80
CA PRO A 60 11.03 1.63 8.06
C PRO A 60 11.21 0.18 7.61
N ASP A 61 11.59 -0.04 6.35
CA ASP A 61 11.73 -1.37 5.74
C ASP A 61 12.73 -2.28 6.48
N GLY A 62 13.70 -1.69 7.14
CA GLY A 62 14.70 -2.41 7.92
C GLY A 62 14.27 -2.87 9.32
N ILE A 63 13.01 -2.59 9.73
CA ILE A 63 12.51 -3.09 11.01
C ILE A 63 12.11 -4.56 10.86
N ASP A 64 12.79 -5.41 11.61
CA ASP A 64 12.51 -6.85 11.65
C ASP A 64 11.05 -7.13 11.97
N ASP A 65 10.47 -8.08 11.25
CA ASP A 65 9.09 -8.57 11.40
C ASP A 65 7.99 -7.61 10.96
N LEU A 66 8.28 -6.34 10.65
CA LEU A 66 7.28 -5.34 10.27
C LEU A 66 7.51 -4.69 8.91
N GLY A 67 8.70 -4.83 8.32
CA GLY A 67 9.04 -4.21 7.05
C GLY A 67 8.04 -4.56 5.95
N PHE A 68 7.71 -3.58 5.12
CA PHE A 68 6.76 -3.67 3.99
C PHE A 68 5.28 -3.92 4.35
N LEU A 69 4.92 -4.10 5.63
CA LEU A 69 3.50 -4.24 6.00
C LEU A 69 2.71 -2.94 5.76
N ASP A 70 3.31 -1.80 6.01
CA ASP A 70 2.70 -0.51 5.70
C ASP A 70 2.52 -0.32 4.19
N ASP A 71 3.49 -0.72 3.36
CA ASP A 71 3.35 -0.74 1.90
C ASP A 71 2.16 -1.60 1.47
N ALA A 72 2.03 -2.79 2.06
CA ALA A 72 0.92 -3.69 1.78
C ALA A 72 -0.44 -3.08 2.16
N PHE A 73 -0.49 -2.38 3.29
CA PHE A 73 -1.70 -1.69 3.74
C PHE A 73 -2.04 -0.50 2.84
N VAL A 74 -1.03 0.33 2.55
CA VAL A 74 -1.19 1.52 1.70
C VAL A 74 -1.66 1.14 0.30
N LEU A 75 -1.07 0.12 -0.32
CA LEU A 75 -1.47 -0.33 -1.66
C LEU A 75 -2.92 -0.81 -1.67
N ARG A 76 -3.37 -1.52 -0.64
CA ARG A 76 -4.76 -1.97 -0.52
C ARG A 76 -5.74 -0.82 -0.40
N VAL A 77 -5.44 0.13 0.46
CA VAL A 77 -6.27 1.34 0.60
C VAL A 77 -6.28 2.15 -0.70
N ALA A 78 -5.14 2.28 -1.38
CA ALA A 78 -5.06 2.96 -2.67
C ALA A 78 -5.96 2.30 -3.74
N CYS A 79 -6.00 0.96 -3.79
CA CYS A 79 -6.91 0.23 -4.69
C CYS A 79 -8.38 0.50 -4.34
N SER A 80 -8.73 0.55 -3.08
CA SER A 80 -10.09 0.92 -2.63
C SER A 80 -10.46 2.34 -3.05
N LEU A 81 -9.54 3.30 -2.93
CA LEU A 81 -9.77 4.67 -3.37
C LEU A 81 -9.89 4.78 -4.90
N ALA A 82 -9.16 3.95 -5.64
CA ALA A 82 -9.29 3.90 -7.10
C ALA A 82 -10.68 3.43 -7.52
N ILE A 83 -11.24 2.43 -6.84
CA ILE A 83 -12.62 1.95 -7.10
C ILE A 83 -13.64 3.02 -6.73
N GLU A 84 -13.43 3.75 -5.64
CA GLU A 84 -14.28 4.86 -5.25
C GLU A 84 -14.33 5.93 -6.34
N ALA A 85 -13.17 6.26 -6.92
CA ALA A 85 -13.07 7.26 -8.00
C ALA A 85 -13.64 6.76 -9.33
N ARG A 86 -13.48 5.47 -9.62
CA ARG A 86 -13.95 4.83 -10.85
C ARG A 86 -14.41 3.40 -10.56
N PRO A 87 -15.72 3.17 -10.40
CA PRO A 87 -16.25 1.83 -10.07
C PRO A 87 -15.84 0.72 -11.03
N ASP A 88 -15.64 1.02 -12.31
CA ASP A 88 -15.20 0.06 -13.33
C ASP A 88 -13.75 -0.43 -13.10
N ALA A 89 -12.97 0.25 -12.25
CA ALA A 89 -11.65 -0.23 -11.83
C ALA A 89 -11.70 -1.48 -10.96
N LYS A 90 -12.89 -1.86 -10.45
CA LYS A 90 -13.10 -3.03 -9.60
C LYS A 90 -12.97 -4.34 -10.38
N GLN A 91 -11.75 -4.65 -10.78
CA GLN A 91 -11.41 -5.86 -11.54
C GLN A 91 -10.03 -6.40 -11.10
N GLY A 92 -9.85 -7.71 -11.27
CA GLY A 92 -8.56 -8.37 -11.10
C GLY A 92 -7.86 -8.04 -9.78
N VAL A 93 -6.59 -7.65 -9.87
CA VAL A 93 -5.76 -7.33 -8.70
C VAL A 93 -6.33 -6.17 -7.88
N ILE A 94 -6.89 -5.15 -8.52
CA ILE A 94 -7.46 -3.98 -7.82
C ILE A 94 -8.62 -4.42 -6.93
N GLN A 95 -9.52 -5.25 -7.45
CA GLN A 95 -10.62 -5.80 -6.66
C GLN A 95 -10.13 -6.64 -5.49
N ARG A 96 -9.20 -7.56 -5.75
CA ARG A 96 -8.66 -8.45 -4.71
C ARG A 96 -8.02 -7.67 -3.58
N LEU A 97 -7.17 -6.70 -3.89
CA LEU A 97 -6.52 -5.86 -2.88
C LEU A 97 -7.51 -4.97 -2.14
N SER A 98 -8.50 -4.43 -2.83
CA SER A 98 -9.56 -3.63 -2.22
C SER A 98 -10.42 -4.46 -1.25
N ASP A 99 -10.71 -5.71 -1.59
CA ASP A 99 -11.49 -6.60 -0.71
C ASP A 99 -10.76 -6.86 0.63
N ASP A 100 -9.43 -6.84 0.62
CA ASP A 100 -8.60 -6.99 1.83
C ASP A 100 -8.67 -5.77 2.78
N VAL A 101 -9.14 -4.62 2.33
CA VAL A 101 -9.23 -3.40 3.15
C VAL A 101 -10.10 -3.62 4.38
N ARG A 102 -11.09 -4.48 4.32
CA ARG A 102 -11.91 -4.84 5.48
C ARG A 102 -11.05 -5.38 6.63
N ALA A 103 -10.09 -6.25 6.33
CA ALA A 103 -9.16 -6.78 7.34
C ALA A 103 -8.26 -5.69 7.91
N VAL A 104 -7.79 -4.74 7.08
CA VAL A 104 -7.01 -3.58 7.53
C VAL A 104 -7.84 -2.74 8.49
N LYS A 105 -9.10 -2.45 8.14
CA LYS A 105 -10.03 -1.68 8.96
C LYS A 105 -10.29 -2.35 10.30
N ASP A 106 -10.59 -3.64 10.28
CA ASP A 106 -10.85 -4.41 11.49
C ASP A 106 -9.62 -4.45 12.42
N PHE A 107 -8.43 -4.57 11.83
CA PHE A 107 -7.17 -4.58 12.58
C PHE A 107 -6.86 -3.22 13.23
N LEU A 108 -6.99 -2.14 12.48
CA LEU A 108 -6.64 -0.80 12.97
C LEU A 108 -7.72 -0.16 13.85
N GLY A 109 -8.99 -0.55 13.68
CA GLY A 109 -10.08 0.07 14.41
C GLY A 109 -10.19 1.56 14.10
N ASP A 110 -10.19 2.39 15.12
CA ASP A 110 -10.33 3.86 14.96
C ASP A 110 -9.19 4.50 14.17
N ASP A 111 -8.00 3.91 14.16
CA ASP A 111 -6.86 4.41 13.40
C ASP A 111 -7.02 4.21 11.88
N PHE A 112 -7.97 3.40 11.43
CA PHE A 112 -8.19 3.20 9.99
C PHE A 112 -8.55 4.50 9.27
N SER A 113 -9.37 5.36 9.86
CA SER A 113 -9.70 6.64 9.25
C SER A 113 -8.48 7.54 9.05
N ARG A 114 -7.50 7.45 9.95
CA ARG A 114 -6.22 8.17 9.83
C ARG A 114 -5.37 7.60 8.70
N LEU A 115 -5.32 6.27 8.56
CA LEU A 115 -4.63 5.63 7.43
C LEU A 115 -5.28 6.02 6.10
N GLU A 116 -6.60 5.96 6.00
CA GLU A 116 -7.31 6.34 4.78
C GLU A 116 -7.05 7.80 4.40
N ALA A 117 -7.13 8.73 5.36
CA ALA A 117 -6.81 10.13 5.15
C ALA A 117 -5.35 10.33 4.72
N TYR A 118 -4.44 9.59 5.33
CA TYR A 118 -3.02 9.60 4.96
C TYR A 118 -2.81 9.17 3.50
N VAL A 119 -3.42 8.06 3.09
CA VAL A 119 -3.31 7.56 1.71
C VAL A 119 -3.93 8.54 0.72
N ARG A 120 -5.08 9.15 1.03
CA ARG A 120 -5.67 10.21 0.19
C ARG A 120 -4.72 11.39 0.00
N ALA A 121 -4.00 11.76 1.04
CA ALA A 121 -3.05 12.88 1.00
C ALA A 121 -1.79 12.57 0.18
N LEU A 122 -1.46 11.29 -0.04
CA LEU A 122 -0.28 10.89 -0.83
C LEU A 122 -0.33 11.39 -2.28
N ARG A 123 -1.51 11.66 -2.83
CA ARG A 123 -1.65 12.23 -4.18
C ARG A 123 -0.97 13.59 -4.34
N LYS A 124 -0.73 14.31 -3.25
CA LYS A 124 0.00 15.59 -3.22
C LYS A 124 1.48 15.40 -2.87
N GLY A 125 1.91 14.18 -2.67
CA GLY A 125 3.25 13.86 -2.24
C GLY A 125 4.21 13.59 -3.39
N ALA A 126 5.48 13.44 -3.02
CA ALA A 126 6.55 13.11 -3.94
C ALA A 126 7.44 12.01 -3.33
N ALA A 127 8.06 11.21 -4.18
CA ALA A 127 9.12 10.28 -3.81
C ALA A 127 10.16 10.25 -4.93
N ARG A 128 11.43 10.15 -4.58
CA ARG A 128 12.56 10.17 -5.54
C ARG A 128 12.50 11.33 -6.53
N GLY A 129 12.07 12.51 -6.06
CA GLY A 129 11.99 13.72 -6.89
C GLY A 129 10.83 13.77 -7.88
N ARG A 130 9.88 12.83 -7.81
CA ARG A 130 8.68 12.81 -8.67
C ARG A 130 7.43 12.95 -7.83
N THR A 131 6.53 13.85 -8.24
CA THR A 131 5.18 13.96 -7.67
C THR A 131 4.24 12.96 -8.33
N VAL A 132 3.16 12.62 -7.63
CA VAL A 132 2.09 11.80 -8.22
C VAL A 132 1.52 12.48 -9.47
N GLU A 133 1.30 13.78 -9.45
CA GLU A 133 0.76 14.52 -10.58
C GLU A 133 1.69 14.48 -11.81
N GLU A 134 3.00 14.63 -11.62
CA GLU A 134 3.98 14.48 -12.71
C GLU A 134 3.93 13.08 -13.33
N ILE A 135 3.84 12.04 -12.50
CA ILE A 135 3.75 10.66 -12.98
C ILE A 135 2.49 10.46 -13.82
N VAL A 136 1.37 11.01 -13.38
CA VAL A 136 0.08 10.84 -14.06
C VAL A 136 -0.02 11.66 -15.34
N THR A 137 0.49 12.90 -15.34
CA THR A 137 0.31 13.84 -16.46
C THR A 137 1.41 13.81 -17.50
N ASP A 138 2.63 13.41 -17.13
CA ASP A 138 3.77 13.34 -18.04
C ASP A 138 4.05 11.87 -18.44
N ALA A 139 3.83 11.55 -19.72
CA ALA A 139 3.99 10.19 -20.22
C ALA A 139 5.42 9.65 -20.06
N HIS A 140 6.44 10.51 -20.21
CA HIS A 140 7.83 10.11 -20.05
C HIS A 140 8.16 9.79 -18.59
N VAL A 141 7.73 10.64 -17.67
CA VAL A 141 7.89 10.41 -16.22
C VAL A 141 7.16 9.14 -15.79
N ARG A 142 5.93 8.95 -16.29
CA ARG A 142 5.16 7.73 -16.02
C ARG A 142 5.87 6.47 -16.50
N THR A 143 6.41 6.49 -17.72
CA THR A 143 7.13 5.34 -18.27
C THR A 143 8.35 4.97 -17.43
N GLN A 144 9.14 5.95 -17.02
CA GLN A 144 10.28 5.73 -16.13
C GLN A 144 9.84 5.18 -14.77
N PHE A 145 8.80 5.76 -14.18
CA PHE A 145 8.24 5.30 -12.91
C PHE A 145 7.78 3.84 -12.99
N LEU A 146 7.04 3.48 -14.02
CA LEU A 146 6.54 2.11 -14.18
C LEU A 146 7.65 1.09 -14.45
N GLN A 147 8.73 1.49 -15.11
CA GLN A 147 9.93 0.67 -15.23
C GLN A 147 10.59 0.41 -13.89
N GLU A 148 10.66 1.41 -13.02
CA GLU A 148 11.19 1.25 -11.66
C GLU A 148 10.28 0.36 -10.79
N VAL A 149 8.96 0.49 -10.92
CA VAL A 149 8.00 -0.40 -10.25
C VAL A 149 8.23 -1.85 -10.67
N ARG A 150 8.41 -2.10 -11.96
CA ARG A 150 8.68 -3.44 -12.49
C ARG A 150 10.00 -4.00 -11.97
N ALA A 151 11.05 -3.18 -11.95
CA ALA A 151 12.36 -3.58 -11.42
C ALA A 151 12.27 -3.91 -9.93
N TRP A 152 11.58 -3.08 -9.16
CA TRP A 152 11.32 -3.32 -7.74
C TRP A 152 10.53 -4.62 -7.52
N SER A 153 9.45 -4.81 -8.27
CA SER A 153 8.63 -6.01 -8.22
C SER A 153 9.44 -7.30 -8.44
N THR A 154 10.34 -7.27 -9.42
CA THR A 154 11.20 -8.42 -9.76
C THR A 154 12.27 -8.67 -8.69
N ALA A 155 12.82 -7.62 -8.10
CA ALA A 155 13.87 -7.69 -7.08
C ALA A 155 13.33 -7.92 -5.66
N TYR A 156 12.03 -7.77 -5.45
CA TYR A 156 11.41 -7.87 -4.13
C TYR A 156 11.69 -9.21 -3.48
N GLN A 157 12.16 -9.14 -2.25
CA GLN A 157 12.37 -10.32 -1.39
C GLN A 157 11.42 -10.26 -0.22
N VAL A 158 10.71 -11.35 0.04
CA VAL A 158 9.73 -11.44 1.13
C VAL A 158 10.44 -11.25 2.46
N PRO A 159 10.06 -10.24 3.27
CA PRO A 159 10.67 -10.03 4.57
C PRO A 159 10.25 -11.11 5.56
N ALA A 160 11.01 -11.23 6.64
CA ALA A 160 10.64 -12.08 7.76
C ALA A 160 9.37 -11.54 8.44
N PHE A 161 8.54 -12.47 8.90
CA PHE A 161 7.37 -12.16 9.73
C PHE A 161 7.26 -13.21 10.82
N THR A 162 7.44 -12.80 12.07
CA THR A 162 7.31 -13.70 13.21
C THR A 162 5.84 -13.83 13.62
N ARG A 163 5.31 -15.04 13.55
CA ARG A 163 3.92 -15.35 13.91
C ARG A 163 3.74 -15.38 15.43
N ASP A 164 3.82 -14.20 16.04
CA ASP A 164 3.69 -14.00 17.49
C ASP A 164 2.74 -12.82 17.75
N GLN A 165 1.96 -12.91 18.79
CA GLN A 165 1.05 -11.86 19.24
C GLN A 165 1.78 -10.52 19.44
N LYS A 166 3.02 -10.57 19.92
CA LYS A 166 3.86 -9.37 20.10
C LYS A 166 4.11 -8.63 18.80
N THR A 167 4.23 -9.35 17.67
CA THR A 167 4.40 -8.76 16.34
C THR A 167 3.19 -7.91 15.97
N LEU A 168 1.98 -8.42 16.22
CA LEU A 168 0.75 -7.67 15.97
C LEU A 168 0.62 -6.42 16.86
N VAL A 169 0.96 -6.56 18.13
CA VAL A 169 0.95 -5.42 19.08
C VAL A 169 1.93 -4.34 18.63
N LYS A 170 3.14 -4.74 18.25
CA LYS A 170 4.18 -3.85 17.76
C LYS A 170 3.75 -3.14 16.47
N LEU A 171 3.19 -3.87 15.51
CA LEU A 171 2.67 -3.32 14.26
C LEU A 171 1.60 -2.24 14.52
N LYS A 172 0.60 -2.57 15.34
CA LYS A 172 -0.47 -1.64 15.66
C LYS A 172 0.04 -0.39 16.38
N ALA A 173 0.95 -0.56 17.33
CA ALA A 173 1.57 0.55 18.05
C ALA A 173 2.37 1.47 17.13
N PHE A 174 3.15 0.92 16.20
CA PHE A 174 3.89 1.70 15.21
C PHE A 174 2.96 2.55 14.34
N LEU A 175 1.93 1.93 13.78
CA LEU A 175 0.99 2.64 12.91
C LEU A 175 0.22 3.71 13.69
N SER A 176 -0.26 3.39 14.87
CA SER A 176 -0.95 4.36 15.73
C SER A 176 -0.07 5.56 16.08
N ALA A 177 1.23 5.34 16.29
CA ALA A 177 2.17 6.42 16.63
C ALA A 177 2.61 7.26 15.43
N LYS A 178 2.66 6.68 14.23
CA LYS A 178 3.20 7.32 13.03
C LYS A 178 2.15 7.97 12.14
N LEU A 179 0.92 7.47 12.17
CA LEU A 179 -0.17 8.08 11.42
C LEU A 179 -0.48 9.49 11.95
N PRO A 180 -0.64 10.47 11.04
CA PRO A 180 -0.99 11.84 11.43
C PRO A 180 -2.41 11.97 12.00
#